data_590ed583f93bde899402fb49d45369ba
#
_entry.id   590ed583f93bde899402fb49d45369ba
#
_cell.length_a   1.000
_cell.length_b   1.000
_cell.length_c   1.000
_cell.angle_alpha   90.00
_cell.angle_beta   90.00
_cell.angle_gamma   90.00
#
_symmetry.space_group_name_H-M   'P 1'
#
loop_
_entity.id
_entity.type
_entity.pdbx_description
1 polymer ?
#
loop_
_entity_poly.entity_id
_entity_poly.type
_entity_poly.pdbx_seq_one_letter_code
_entity_poly.pdbx_strand_id
1 'polypeptide(L)' 'MGKILVALDEDLEKRFREAIFKRYGMKKGNLTNAISEAIELWLKSKA' A
#
# COMPACT_ATOMS: atom_id res chain seq x y z
N MET A 1 10.52 2.48 -14.89
CA MET A 1 9.57 2.35 -13.78
C MET A 1 8.19 2.08 -14.27
N GLY A 2 7.51 1.14 -13.63
CA GLY A 2 6.17 0.77 -14.03
C GLY A 2 5.10 1.51 -13.25
N LYS A 3 3.95 1.65 -13.85
CA LYS A 3 2.77 2.19 -13.19
C LYS A 3 1.65 1.18 -13.31
N ILE A 4 0.94 0.95 -12.22
CA ILE A 4 -0.18 0.02 -12.19
C ILE A 4 -1.39 0.75 -11.64
N LEU A 5 -2.52 0.62 -12.33
CA LEU A 5 -3.77 1.16 -11.88
C LEU A 5 -4.60 0.04 -11.28
N VAL A 6 -4.98 0.19 -10.02
CA VAL A 6 -5.74 -0.84 -9.31
C VAL A 6 -6.98 -0.24 -8.68
N ALA A 7 -8.12 -0.91 -8.86
CA ALA A 7 -9.35 -0.52 -8.20
C ALA A 7 -9.49 -1.32 -6.92
N LEU A 8 -9.65 -0.63 -5.79
CA LEU A 8 -9.80 -1.27 -4.50
C LEU A 8 -11.21 -1.09 -3.96
N ASP A 9 -11.65 -2.08 -3.19
CA ASP A 9 -12.88 -1.97 -2.44
C ASP A 9 -12.79 -0.76 -1.50
N GLU A 10 -13.89 -0.01 -1.34
CA GLU A 10 -13.87 1.21 -0.53
C GLU A 10 -13.45 0.94 0.92
N ASP A 11 -13.97 -0.12 1.50
CA ASP A 11 -13.64 -0.47 2.87
C ASP A 11 -12.17 -0.81 3.02
N LEU A 12 -11.64 -1.59 2.08
CA LEU A 12 -10.24 -1.96 2.08
C LEU A 12 -9.34 -0.76 1.89
N GLU A 13 -9.71 0.13 0.98
CA GLU A 13 -8.95 1.35 0.74
C GLU A 13 -8.89 2.22 1.99
N LYS A 14 -10.02 2.36 2.68
CA LYS A 14 -10.08 3.16 3.88
C LYS A 14 -9.17 2.60 4.96
N ARG A 15 -9.22 1.30 5.19
CA ARG A 15 -8.37 0.65 6.18
C ARG A 15 -6.90 0.77 5.82
N PHE A 16 -6.59 0.69 4.55
CA PHE A 16 -5.23 0.81 4.07
C PHE A 16 -4.68 2.22 4.35
N ARG A 17 -5.48 3.24 4.03
CA ARG A 17 -5.07 4.62 4.26
C ARG A 17 -4.89 4.92 5.74
N GLU A 18 -5.77 4.40 6.57
CA GLU A 18 -5.65 4.58 8.02
C GLU A 18 -4.38 3.93 8.56
N ALA A 19 -4.06 2.74 8.07
CA ALA A 19 -2.85 2.03 8.49
C ALA A 19 -1.60 2.78 8.06
N ILE A 20 -1.60 3.34 6.85
CA ILE A 20 -0.49 4.13 6.35
C ILE A 20 -0.27 5.35 7.24
N PHE A 21 -1.34 6.03 7.57
CA PHE A 21 -1.25 7.22 8.40
C PHE A 21 -0.67 6.91 9.78
N LYS A 22 -1.09 5.82 10.38
CA LYS A 22 -0.59 5.41 11.69
C LYS A 22 0.88 5.01 11.65
N ARG A 23 1.29 4.37 10.56
CA ARG A 23 2.66 3.85 10.47
C ARG A 23 3.67 4.90 10.00
N TYR A 24 3.31 5.69 9.01
CA TYR A 24 4.24 6.62 8.37
C TYR A 24 3.94 8.09 8.63
N GLY A 25 2.74 8.39 9.06
CA GLY A 25 2.33 9.78 9.24
C GLY A 25 1.87 10.41 7.93
N MET A 26 2.03 11.71 7.81
CA MET A 26 1.55 12.46 6.66
C MET A 26 2.66 12.88 5.71
N LYS A 27 3.56 11.99 5.42
CA LYS A 27 4.67 12.29 4.50
C LYS A 27 4.30 11.91 3.08
N LYS A 28 4.88 12.64 2.13
CA LYS A 28 4.73 12.32 0.72
C LYS A 28 5.40 10.97 0.42
N GLY A 29 4.83 10.23 -0.51
CA GLY A 29 5.40 8.97 -0.92
C GLY A 29 5.06 7.80 -0.02
N ASN A 30 4.32 8.03 1.06
CA ASN A 30 3.94 6.95 1.97
C ASN A 30 3.11 5.88 1.28
N LEU A 31 2.21 6.31 0.41
CA LEU A 31 1.35 5.38 -0.30
C LEU A 31 2.18 4.45 -1.20
N THR A 32 3.11 5.03 -1.94
CA THR A 32 3.99 4.26 -2.82
C THR A 32 4.83 3.27 -2.01
N ASN A 33 5.39 3.71 -0.91
CA ASN A 33 6.20 2.86 -0.06
C ASN A 33 5.40 1.71 0.54
N ALA A 34 4.18 2.00 0.99
CA ALA A 34 3.32 0.98 1.56
C ALA A 34 2.92 -0.07 0.53
N ILE A 35 2.62 0.38 -0.68
CA ILE A 35 2.27 -0.54 -1.76
C ILE A 35 3.45 -1.42 -2.14
N SER A 36 4.64 -0.83 -2.23
CA SER A 36 5.84 -1.60 -2.54
C SER A 36 6.10 -2.67 -1.49
N GLU A 37 5.97 -2.30 -0.23
CA GLU A 37 6.15 -3.24 0.87
C GLU A 37 5.11 -4.36 0.82
N ALA A 38 3.87 -4.01 0.51
CA ALA A 38 2.81 -5.00 0.42
C ALA A 38 3.07 -5.99 -0.71
N ILE A 39 3.55 -5.49 -1.83
CA ILE A 39 3.87 -6.35 -2.97
C ILE A 39 5.00 -7.30 -2.62
N GLU A 40 6.02 -6.81 -1.96
CA GLU A 40 7.14 -7.66 -1.55
C GLU A 40 6.69 -8.76 -0.60
N LEU A 41 5.85 -8.42 0.36
CA LEU A 41 5.30 -9.40 1.29
C LEU A 41 4.48 -10.45 0.56
N TRP A 42 3.69 -10.03 -0.41
CA TRP A 42 2.88 -10.96 -1.19
C TRP A 42 3.74 -11.93 -1.98
N LEU A 43 4.80 -11.41 -2.59
CA LEU A 43 5.72 -12.24 -3.36
C LEU A 43 6.43 -13.27 -2.48
N LYS A 44 6.83 -12.86 -1.28
CA LYS A 44 7.45 -13.79 -0.33
C LYS A 44 6.48 -14.88 0.10
N SER A 45 5.23 -14.51 0.27
CA SER A 45 4.19 -15.45 0.65
C SER A 45 3.94 -16.50 -0.43
N LYS A 46 4.15 -16.14 -1.68
CA LYS A 46 3.92 -17.04 -2.82
C LYS A 46 5.15 -17.87 -3.18
N ALA A 47 6.29 -17.43 -2.77
CA ALA A 47 7.55 -18.11 -3.12
C ALA A 47 7.73 -19.43 -2.39
#